data_2424abdd0a63df311360a4e8adc9437d
#
_entry.id   2424abdd0a63df311360a4e8adc9437d
#
_cell.length_a   1.000
_cell.length_b   1.000
_cell.length_c   1.000
_cell.angle_alpha   90.00
_cell.angle_beta   90.00
_cell.angle_gamma   90.00
#
_symmetry.space_group_name_H-M   'P 1'
#
loop_
_entity.id
_entity.type
_entity.pdbx_description
1 polymer ?
#
loop_
_entity_poly.entity_id
_entity_poly.type
_entity_poly.pdbx_seq_one_letter_code
_entity_poly.pdbx_strand_id
1 'polypeptide(L)'
;MLETGERLRLIGIDTPEMHESKKLYRDSERSKQGVDIIQKLGVRAYKFTKDLVEGKRVSLEFDVEKYDKYGRLLAYVYLKGQNNTFVNAEIVKQGYASLMTIPPNIKYADLFKKLYQEARESRRGLWQ
;
A
#
# COMPACT_ATOMS: atom_id res chain seq x y z
N MET A 1 11.83 -1.91 -1.85
CA MET A 1 13.15 -1.80 -1.18
C MET A 1 13.82 -0.51 -1.61
N LEU A 2 14.41 0.19 -0.67
CA LEU A 2 15.14 1.43 -0.97
C LEU A 2 16.51 1.13 -1.58
N GLU A 3 17.08 2.13 -2.25
CA GLU A 3 18.41 2.02 -2.86
C GLU A 3 19.48 1.61 -1.83
N THR A 4 19.31 2.04 -0.58
CA THR A 4 20.20 1.67 0.53
C THR A 4 20.11 0.20 0.93
N GLY A 5 19.16 -0.53 0.38
CA GLY A 5 18.88 -1.91 0.76
C GLY A 5 17.91 -2.06 1.92
N GLU A 6 17.47 -0.96 2.53
CA GLU A 6 16.50 -1.03 3.61
C GLU A 6 15.13 -1.44 3.08
N ARG A 7 14.45 -2.29 3.83
CA ARG A 7 13.06 -2.65 3.55
C ARG A 7 12.15 -1.53 4.03
N LEU A 8 11.20 -1.16 3.19
CA LEU A 8 10.26 -0.09 3.47
C LEU A 8 8.83 -0.65 3.52
N ARG A 9 8.07 -0.23 4.52
CA ARG A 9 6.64 -0.49 4.61
C ARG A 9 5.89 0.84 4.60
N LEU A 10 4.90 0.93 3.71
CA LEU A 10 4.06 2.13 3.60
C LEU A 10 3.06 2.16 4.75
N ILE A 11 3.07 3.26 5.52
CA ILE A 11 2.18 3.41 6.67
C ILE A 11 0.72 3.51 6.21
N GLY A 12 -0.16 2.82 6.92
CA GLY A 12 -1.60 3.01 6.83
C GLY A 12 -2.31 2.21 5.77
N ILE A 13 -1.58 1.48 4.93
CA ILE A 13 -2.16 0.74 3.80
C ILE A 13 -1.64 -0.69 3.74
N ASP A 14 -2.42 -1.53 3.07
CA ASP A 14 -2.08 -2.92 2.83
C ASP A 14 -2.49 -3.29 1.41
N THR A 15 -1.60 -3.95 0.67
CA THR A 15 -1.86 -4.39 -0.69
C THR A 15 -2.04 -5.91 -0.73
N PRO A 16 -2.76 -6.46 -1.74
CA PRO A 16 -2.86 -7.90 -1.90
C PRO A 16 -1.48 -8.53 -2.12
N GLU A 17 -1.30 -9.74 -1.60
CA GLU A 17 -0.07 -10.49 -1.79
C GLU A 17 0.09 -10.93 -3.24
N MET A 18 1.29 -10.80 -3.77
CA MET A 18 1.62 -11.20 -5.12
C MET A 18 2.05 -12.67 -5.20
N HIS A 19 2.67 -13.18 -4.12
CA HIS A 19 3.21 -14.54 -4.05
C HIS A 19 2.39 -15.41 -3.10
N GLU A 20 2.48 -16.74 -3.25
CA GLU A 20 1.90 -17.65 -2.30
C GLU A 20 2.50 -17.43 -0.91
N SER A 21 1.62 -17.29 0.09
CA SER A 21 1.99 -17.02 1.46
C SER A 21 0.85 -17.41 2.38
N LYS A 22 1.10 -17.42 3.69
CA LYS A 22 0.04 -17.65 4.66
C LYS A 22 -1.07 -16.61 4.55
N LYS A 23 -0.71 -15.36 4.28
CA LYS A 23 -1.69 -14.30 4.08
C LYS A 23 -2.56 -14.57 2.86
N LEU A 24 -1.95 -14.97 1.74
CA LEU A 24 -2.66 -15.26 0.51
C LEU A 24 -3.70 -16.37 0.71
N TYR A 25 -3.30 -17.48 1.32
CA TYR A 25 -4.22 -18.58 1.57
C TYR A 25 -5.32 -18.19 2.55
N ARG A 26 -5.00 -17.47 3.60
CA ARG A 26 -5.98 -16.97 4.56
C ARG A 26 -7.00 -16.05 3.91
N ASP A 27 -6.54 -15.12 3.05
CA ASP A 27 -7.41 -14.19 2.34
C ASP A 27 -8.31 -14.94 1.35
N SER A 28 -7.79 -15.95 0.68
CA SER A 28 -8.55 -16.81 -0.22
C SER A 28 -9.69 -17.52 0.51
N GLU A 29 -9.41 -18.13 1.66
CA GLU A 29 -10.43 -18.79 2.47
C GLU A 29 -11.50 -17.80 2.94
N ARG A 30 -11.05 -16.64 3.44
CA ARG A 30 -11.95 -15.63 4.00
C ARG A 30 -12.88 -15.03 2.95
N SER A 31 -12.36 -14.74 1.78
CA SER A 31 -13.12 -14.11 0.70
C SER A 31 -13.83 -15.11 -0.19
N LYS A 32 -13.56 -16.40 -0.02
CA LYS A 32 -14.07 -17.49 -0.87
C LYS A 32 -13.64 -17.34 -2.33
N GLN A 33 -12.52 -16.65 -2.55
CA GLN A 33 -11.90 -16.51 -3.87
C GLN A 33 -10.78 -17.52 -4.03
N GLY A 34 -10.51 -17.92 -5.26
CA GLY A 34 -9.39 -18.79 -5.55
C GLY A 34 -8.05 -18.07 -5.39
N VAL A 35 -7.01 -18.83 -5.08
CA VAL A 35 -5.64 -18.31 -4.94
C VAL A 35 -5.22 -17.58 -6.21
N ASP A 36 -5.57 -18.10 -7.39
CA ASP A 36 -5.22 -17.49 -8.67
C ASP A 36 -5.80 -16.07 -8.82
N ILE A 37 -7.05 -15.88 -8.39
CA ILE A 37 -7.71 -14.58 -8.47
C ILE A 37 -7.00 -13.58 -7.56
N ILE A 38 -6.73 -13.96 -6.32
CA ILE A 38 -6.04 -13.09 -5.36
C ILE A 38 -4.63 -12.77 -5.84
N GLN A 39 -3.95 -13.74 -6.43
CA GLN A 39 -2.62 -13.53 -6.98
C GLN A 39 -2.64 -12.54 -8.14
N LYS A 40 -3.64 -12.61 -9.02
CA LYS A 40 -3.81 -11.65 -10.11
C LYS A 40 -4.05 -10.24 -9.59
N LEU A 41 -4.86 -10.10 -8.54
CA LEU A 41 -5.10 -8.80 -7.90
C LEU A 41 -3.81 -8.25 -7.28
N GLY A 42 -3.00 -9.11 -6.67
CA GLY A 42 -1.70 -8.73 -6.12
C GLY A 42 -0.74 -8.24 -7.20
N VAL A 43 -0.72 -8.91 -8.35
CA VAL A 43 0.12 -8.50 -9.49
C VAL A 43 -0.31 -7.12 -10.00
N ARG A 44 -1.61 -6.86 -10.13
CA ARG A 44 -2.12 -5.56 -10.56
C ARG A 44 -1.72 -4.45 -9.59
N ALA A 45 -1.86 -4.68 -8.30
CA ALA A 45 -1.50 -3.71 -7.28
C ALA A 45 0.03 -3.46 -7.28
N TYR A 46 0.82 -4.52 -7.37
CA TYR A 46 2.27 -4.42 -7.47
C TYR A 46 2.70 -3.61 -8.69
N LYS A 47 2.12 -3.91 -9.85
CA LYS A 47 2.45 -3.20 -11.09
C LYS A 47 2.12 -1.72 -10.99
N PHE A 48 0.95 -1.37 -10.43
CA PHE A 48 0.57 0.03 -10.23
C PHE A 48 1.61 0.76 -9.38
N THR A 49 1.97 0.19 -8.24
CA THR A 49 2.94 0.79 -7.32
C THR A 49 4.32 0.90 -7.98
N LYS A 50 4.76 -0.16 -8.67
CA LYS A 50 6.04 -0.17 -9.36
C LYS A 50 6.11 0.92 -10.43
N ASP A 51 5.08 1.04 -11.27
CA ASP A 51 5.04 2.06 -12.32
C ASP A 51 5.05 3.47 -11.73
N LEU A 52 4.46 3.63 -10.55
CA LEU A 52 4.39 4.93 -9.88
C LEU A 52 5.75 5.37 -9.33
N VAL A 53 6.54 4.45 -8.77
CA VAL A 53 7.73 4.81 -7.98
C VAL A 53 9.06 4.36 -8.56
N GLU A 54 9.10 3.37 -9.45
CA GLU A 54 10.35 2.80 -9.92
C GLU A 54 11.24 3.84 -10.61
N GLY A 55 12.50 3.86 -10.23
CA GLY A 55 13.49 4.78 -10.80
C GLY A 55 13.31 6.23 -10.41
N LYS A 56 12.38 6.54 -9.52
CA LYS A 56 12.09 7.91 -9.10
C LYS A 56 12.66 8.19 -7.73
N ARG A 57 13.01 9.45 -7.49
CA ARG A 57 13.44 9.90 -6.18
C ARG A 57 12.22 10.13 -5.30
N VAL A 58 12.33 9.73 -4.03
CA VAL A 58 11.25 9.89 -3.06
C VAL A 58 11.75 10.61 -1.82
N SER A 59 10.85 11.29 -1.13
CA SER A 59 11.10 11.75 0.22
C SER A 59 10.23 10.95 1.18
N LEU A 60 10.75 10.72 2.37
CA LEU A 60 10.08 9.93 3.40
C LEU A 60 9.69 10.85 4.55
N GLU A 61 8.46 10.69 5.00
CA GLU A 61 7.98 11.33 6.22
C GLU A 61 7.73 10.23 7.24
N PHE A 62 8.26 10.40 8.47
CA PHE A 62 8.06 9.42 9.53
C PHE A 62 6.94 9.88 10.46
N ASP A 63 6.31 8.91 11.11
CA ASP A 63 5.35 9.15 12.16
C ASP A 63 6.01 8.83 13.52
N VAL A 64 5.23 8.46 14.53
CA VAL A 64 5.72 8.22 15.89
C VAL A 64 6.74 7.08 15.93
N GLU A 65 6.41 5.94 15.32
CA GLU A 65 7.31 4.79 15.23
C GLU A 65 7.95 4.73 13.85
N LYS A 66 9.28 4.66 13.81
CA LYS A 66 10.06 4.66 12.59
C LYS A 66 10.29 3.26 12.01
N TYR A 67 10.28 2.24 12.87
CA TYR A 67 10.52 0.85 12.46
C TYR A 67 9.43 -0.05 13.03
N ASP A 68 9.06 -1.10 12.27
CA ASP A 68 8.18 -2.13 12.79
C ASP A 68 8.98 -3.22 13.52
N LYS A 69 8.28 -4.21 14.05
CA LYS A 69 8.91 -5.30 14.80
C LYS A 69 9.79 -6.21 13.94
N TYR A 70 9.69 -6.11 12.62
CA TYR A 70 10.51 -6.89 11.69
C TYR A 70 11.67 -6.08 11.13
N GLY A 71 11.91 -4.88 11.66
CA GLY A 71 13.01 -4.02 11.23
C GLY A 71 12.75 -3.27 9.93
N ARG A 72 11.50 -3.26 9.43
CA ARG A 72 11.18 -2.48 8.24
C ARG A 72 10.97 -1.02 8.60
N LEU A 73 11.46 -0.13 7.73
CA LEU A 73 11.28 1.30 7.89
C LEU A 73 9.82 1.65 7.57
N LEU A 74 9.18 2.39 8.47
CA LEU A 74 7.78 2.81 8.32
C LEU A 74 7.73 4.26 7.85
N ALA A 75 7.09 4.53 6.72
CA ALA A 75 7.08 5.88 6.18
C ALA A 75 5.85 6.19 5.34
N TYR A 76 5.55 7.48 5.25
CA TYR A 76 4.74 8.07 4.20
C TYR A 76 5.70 8.50 3.10
N VAL A 77 5.39 8.18 1.85
CA VAL A 77 6.29 8.38 0.71
C VAL A 77 5.73 9.43 -0.23
N TYR A 78 6.59 10.36 -0.65
CA TYR A 78 6.25 11.41 -1.61
C TYR A 78 7.23 11.36 -2.79
N LEU A 79 6.73 11.54 -4.01
CA LEU A 79 7.57 11.63 -5.20
C LEU A 79 8.19 13.03 -5.29
N LYS A 80 9.51 13.11 -5.41
CA LYS A 80 10.19 14.38 -5.60
C LYS A 80 10.05 14.82 -7.06
N GLY A 81 9.79 16.13 -7.25
CA GLY A 81 9.78 16.73 -8.58
C GLY A 81 8.59 16.42 -9.45
N GLN A 82 7.54 15.77 -8.92
CA GLN A 82 6.32 15.46 -9.66
C GLN A 82 5.10 15.87 -8.83
N ASN A 83 5.03 17.17 -8.53
CA ASN A 83 3.98 17.76 -7.69
C ASN A 83 3.92 17.13 -6.28
N ASN A 84 5.04 16.53 -5.85
CA ASN A 84 5.13 15.87 -4.53
C ASN A 84 3.99 14.88 -4.31
N THR A 85 3.69 14.05 -5.29
CA THR A 85 2.63 13.04 -5.20
C THR A 85 2.81 12.20 -3.94
N PHE A 86 1.75 12.14 -3.13
CA PHE A 86 1.72 11.33 -1.91
C PHE A 86 1.41 9.89 -2.31
N VAL A 87 2.43 9.05 -2.35
CA VAL A 87 2.35 7.69 -2.87
C VAL A 87 1.32 6.84 -2.11
N ASN A 88 1.37 6.84 -0.76
CA ASN A 88 0.42 6.08 0.05
C ASN A 88 -1.02 6.43 -0.31
N ALA A 89 -1.31 7.73 -0.38
CA ALA A 89 -2.63 8.23 -0.70
C ALA A 89 -3.05 7.87 -2.14
N GLU A 90 -2.13 7.98 -3.08
CA GLU A 90 -2.42 7.68 -4.49
C GLU A 90 -2.78 6.21 -4.69
N ILE A 91 -2.07 5.30 -4.02
CA ILE A 91 -2.37 3.86 -4.11
C ILE A 91 -3.78 3.57 -3.59
N VAL A 92 -4.17 4.16 -2.46
CA VAL A 92 -5.52 4.02 -1.91
C VAL A 92 -6.57 4.64 -2.83
N LYS A 93 -6.30 5.85 -3.29
CA LYS A 93 -7.21 6.62 -4.16
C LYS A 93 -7.54 5.88 -5.44
N GLN A 94 -6.55 5.22 -6.04
CA GLN A 94 -6.75 4.48 -7.29
C GLN A 94 -7.28 3.06 -7.05
N GLY A 95 -7.50 2.67 -5.80
CA GLY A 95 -8.17 1.41 -5.48
C GLY A 95 -7.26 0.20 -5.42
N TYR A 96 -5.95 0.38 -5.16
CA TYR A 96 -5.00 -0.74 -5.15
C TYR A 96 -4.52 -1.14 -3.76
N ALA A 97 -5.14 -0.60 -2.71
CA ALA A 97 -4.82 -1.00 -1.33
C ALA A 97 -6.05 -0.89 -0.45
N SER A 98 -6.08 -1.70 0.59
CA SER A 98 -7.01 -1.53 1.71
C SER A 98 -6.32 -0.77 2.82
N LEU A 99 -7.08 -0.47 3.88
CA LEU A 99 -6.55 0.26 5.02
C LEU A 99 -5.89 -0.69 6.01
N MET A 100 -4.77 -0.26 6.58
CA MET A 100 -4.14 -0.95 7.70
C MET A 100 -3.54 0.12 8.63
N THR A 101 -4.38 0.65 9.50
CA THR A 101 -3.98 1.68 10.46
C THR A 101 -3.49 1.00 11.74
N ILE A 102 -2.22 1.23 12.09
CA ILE A 102 -1.60 0.65 13.28
C ILE A 102 -1.15 1.80 14.19
N PRO A 103 -1.88 2.06 15.31
CA PRO A 103 -1.42 3.07 16.25
C PRO A 103 -0.02 2.74 16.78
N PRO A 104 0.83 3.75 17.06
CA PRO A 104 0.52 5.19 17.12
C PRO A 104 0.69 5.94 15.79
N ASN A 105 0.95 5.27 14.68
CA ASN A 105 1.20 5.91 13.39
C ASN A 105 -0.13 6.19 12.68
N ILE A 106 -0.81 7.27 13.06
CA ILE A 106 -2.17 7.59 12.62
C ILE A 106 -2.33 8.95 11.96
N LYS A 107 -1.23 9.63 11.63
CA LYS A 107 -1.29 11.01 11.15
C LYS A 107 -2.25 11.21 9.98
N TYR A 108 -2.28 10.29 9.02
CA TYR A 108 -3.11 10.40 7.82
C TYR A 108 -4.25 9.38 7.77
N ALA A 109 -4.60 8.77 8.90
CA ALA A 109 -5.64 7.74 8.94
C ALA A 109 -6.98 8.22 8.38
N ASP A 110 -7.40 9.45 8.74
CA ASP A 110 -8.67 10.00 8.26
C ASP A 110 -8.66 10.26 6.75
N LEU A 111 -7.54 10.78 6.22
CA LEU A 111 -7.39 10.99 4.79
C LEU A 111 -7.48 9.65 4.04
N PHE A 112 -6.77 8.63 4.50
CA PHE A 112 -6.79 7.31 3.85
C PHE A 112 -8.18 6.70 3.89
N LYS A 113 -8.91 6.85 5.00
CA LYS A 113 -10.29 6.35 5.12
C LYS A 113 -11.19 7.00 4.08
N LYS A 114 -11.09 8.31 3.91
CA LYS A 114 -11.87 9.04 2.92
C LYS A 114 -11.56 8.56 1.50
N LEU A 115 -10.28 8.46 1.16
CA LEU A 115 -9.85 8.02 -0.17
C LEU A 115 -10.27 6.57 -0.45
N TYR A 116 -10.18 5.71 0.56
CA TYR A 116 -10.61 4.32 0.46
C TYR A 116 -12.09 4.22 0.15
N GLN A 117 -12.93 4.99 0.86
CA GLN A 117 -14.37 5.01 0.63
C GLN A 117 -14.69 5.50 -0.77
N GLU A 118 -14.04 6.58 -1.22
CA GLU A 118 -14.22 7.11 -2.57
C GLU A 118 -13.83 6.09 -3.64
N ALA A 119 -12.72 5.39 -3.46
CA ALA A 119 -12.26 4.39 -4.42
C ALA A 119 -13.25 3.23 -4.52
N ARG A 120 -13.80 2.77 -3.41
CA ARG A 120 -14.78 1.68 -3.39
C ARG A 120 -16.10 2.11 -4.05
N GLU A 121 -16.60 3.29 -3.73
CA GLU A 121 -17.84 3.82 -4.30
C GLU A 121 -17.71 4.03 -5.81
N SER A 122 -16.54 4.48 -6.27
CA SER A 122 -16.26 4.70 -7.69
C SER A 122 -15.78 3.44 -8.41
N ARG A 123 -15.67 2.32 -7.71
CA ARG A 123 -15.22 1.03 -8.25
C ARG A 123 -13.89 1.12 -8.98
N ARG A 124 -12.92 1.80 -8.37
CA ARG A 124 -11.57 1.95 -8.92
C ARG A 124 -10.70 0.74 -8.62
N GLY A 125 -9.73 0.46 -9.51
CA GLY A 125 -8.72 -0.55 -9.28
C GLY A 125 -9.28 -1.92 -8.92
N LEU A 126 -8.95 -2.39 -7.73
CA LEU A 126 -9.39 -3.70 -7.25
C LEU A 126 -10.88 -3.77 -6.86
N TRP A 127 -11.55 -2.60 -6.78
CA TRP A 127 -12.95 -2.52 -6.36
C TRP A 127 -13.96 -2.58 -7.51
N GLN A 128 -13.46 -2.90 -8.67
CA GLN A 128 -14.30 -3.06 -9.87
C GLN A 128 -15.26 -4.26 -9.74
#